data_224263f6d78959f4520626c62a66ceca
#
_entry.id   224263f6d78959f4520626c62a66ceca
#
_cell.length_a   1.000
_cell.length_b   1.000
_cell.length_c   1.000
_cell.angle_alpha   90.00
_cell.angle_beta   90.00
_cell.angle_gamma   90.00
#
_symmetry.space_group_name_H-M   'P 1'
#
loop_
_entity.id
_entity.type
_entity.pdbx_description
1 polymer ?
#
loop_
_entity_poly.entity_id
_entity_poly.type
_entity_poly.pdbx_seq_one_letter_code
_entity_poly.pdbx_strand_id
1 'polypeptide(L)'
;MDMRVNIAGVEWKNPVTVASGTFGSGEEFSEFVDLNKLGAVTTKGVANVPWPGNPTPRVAEVYGGMMNAIGLQNPGIDLFCKRDIPYLKNYDTKIIVNVCGHAPEEYLEVVERLADEPIDMMEINISCPNVNAGFLAFGQDAKHVEELTGQIKKIAKQPIIMKLTPNVTDITEIAKAAEAGGADAVSLKIGRAHV
;
A
#
# COMPACT_ATOMS: atom_id res chain seq x y z
N MET A 1 19.64 4.53 -22.47
CA MET A 1 19.79 5.25 -21.19
C MET A 1 19.50 4.25 -20.08
N ASP A 2 20.38 4.10 -19.10
CA ASP A 2 20.11 3.26 -17.93
C ASP A 2 19.15 4.01 -17.02
N MET A 3 18.00 3.40 -16.70
CA MET A 3 16.95 3.99 -15.86
C MET A 3 16.82 3.23 -14.54
N ARG A 4 17.71 2.29 -14.25
CA ARG A 4 17.68 1.52 -13.00
C ARG A 4 17.80 2.44 -11.78
N VAL A 5 17.04 2.13 -10.76
CA VAL A 5 17.09 2.81 -9.46
C VAL A 5 17.11 1.77 -8.34
N ASN A 6 17.73 2.11 -7.23
CA ASN A 6 17.68 1.29 -6.02
C ASN A 6 16.78 1.95 -4.99
N ILE A 7 15.74 1.24 -4.57
CA ILE A 7 14.80 1.69 -3.55
C ILE A 7 14.92 0.73 -2.36
N ALA A 8 15.43 1.23 -1.25
CA ALA A 8 15.57 0.45 -0.01
C ALA A 8 16.28 -0.92 -0.21
N GLY A 9 17.31 -0.96 -1.04
CA GLY A 9 18.06 -2.17 -1.35
C GLY A 9 17.50 -3.02 -2.50
N VAL A 10 16.30 -2.72 -2.99
CA VAL A 10 15.68 -3.41 -4.12
C VAL A 10 15.96 -2.67 -5.42
N GLU A 11 16.60 -3.35 -6.39
CA GLU A 11 16.85 -2.77 -7.70
C GLU A 11 15.60 -2.87 -8.58
N TRP A 12 15.14 -1.71 -9.10
CA TRP A 12 14.08 -1.60 -10.09
C TRP A 12 14.69 -1.27 -11.46
N LYS A 13 14.15 -1.82 -12.53
CA LYS A 13 14.61 -1.54 -13.90
C LYS A 13 14.39 -0.08 -14.34
N ASN A 14 13.44 0.61 -13.75
CA ASN A 14 13.14 2.04 -13.93
C ASN A 14 12.31 2.54 -12.72
N PRO A 15 12.20 3.87 -12.50
CA PRO A 15 11.53 4.44 -11.34
C PRO A 15 9.99 4.48 -11.45
N VAL A 16 9.40 3.90 -12.50
CA VAL A 16 7.96 3.98 -12.72
C VAL A 16 7.24 2.87 -11.96
N THR A 17 6.32 3.27 -11.12
CA THR A 17 5.38 2.36 -10.44
C THR A 17 3.96 2.91 -10.52
N VAL A 18 2.99 2.08 -10.20
CA VAL A 18 1.58 2.47 -10.08
C VAL A 18 1.20 2.70 -8.63
N ALA A 19 0.21 3.54 -8.38
CA ALA A 19 -0.26 3.81 -7.03
C ALA A 19 -1.33 2.78 -6.62
N SER A 20 -1.23 2.30 -5.39
CA SER A 20 -2.26 1.46 -4.77
C SER A 20 -3.66 2.08 -4.91
N GLY A 21 -4.64 1.25 -5.20
CA GLY A 21 -6.05 1.65 -5.36
C GLY A 21 -6.42 2.23 -6.72
N THR A 22 -5.46 2.47 -7.62
CA THR A 22 -5.72 3.00 -8.96
C THR A 22 -5.46 1.98 -10.08
N PHE A 23 -4.93 0.81 -9.73
CA PHE A 23 -4.45 -0.19 -10.70
C PHE A 23 -4.88 -1.64 -10.34
N GLY A 24 -5.81 -1.80 -9.42
CA GLY A 24 -6.16 -3.12 -8.89
C GLY A 24 -4.92 -3.86 -8.36
N SER A 25 -4.85 -5.15 -8.61
CA SER A 25 -3.62 -5.95 -8.39
C SER A 25 -2.85 -6.20 -9.70
N GLY A 26 -3.17 -5.47 -10.77
CA GLY A 26 -2.48 -5.50 -12.06
C GLY A 26 -3.20 -6.29 -13.14
N GLU A 27 -4.02 -7.29 -12.80
CA GLU A 27 -4.70 -8.15 -13.78
C GLU A 27 -5.58 -7.33 -14.73
N GLU A 28 -6.46 -6.50 -14.20
CA GLU A 28 -7.41 -5.70 -14.99
C GLU A 28 -6.72 -4.70 -15.93
N PHE A 29 -5.57 -4.19 -15.51
CA PHE A 29 -4.83 -3.19 -16.28
C PHE A 29 -3.78 -3.81 -17.21
N SER A 30 -3.48 -5.09 -17.08
CA SER A 30 -2.56 -5.79 -17.99
C SER A 30 -3.05 -5.84 -19.44
N GLU A 31 -4.37 -5.68 -19.65
CA GLU A 31 -4.95 -5.57 -20.98
C GLU A 31 -4.60 -4.23 -21.70
N PHE A 32 -4.25 -3.20 -20.91
CA PHE A 32 -3.97 -1.85 -21.43
C PHE A 32 -2.50 -1.46 -21.30
N VAL A 33 -1.79 -2.03 -20.31
CA VAL A 33 -0.40 -1.71 -19.98
C VAL A 33 0.41 -2.98 -19.87
N ASP A 34 1.51 -3.04 -20.61
CA ASP A 34 2.50 -4.11 -20.46
C ASP A 34 3.23 -3.97 -19.11
N LEU A 35 2.89 -4.83 -18.15
CA LEU A 35 3.46 -4.81 -16.80
C LEU A 35 4.99 -5.00 -16.81
N ASN A 36 5.54 -5.65 -17.85
CA ASN A 36 6.99 -5.78 -18.00
C ASN A 36 7.71 -4.44 -18.21
N LYS A 37 7.00 -3.37 -18.54
CA LYS A 37 7.58 -2.03 -18.70
C LYS A 37 7.64 -1.24 -17.39
N LEU A 38 6.94 -1.69 -16.35
CA LEU A 38 6.93 -1.04 -15.04
C LEU A 38 8.11 -1.50 -14.19
N GLY A 39 8.73 -0.58 -13.46
CA GLY A 39 9.74 -0.89 -12.45
C GLY A 39 9.15 -1.67 -11.29
N ALA A 40 7.92 -1.30 -10.88
CA ALA A 40 7.16 -2.00 -9.86
C ALA A 40 5.64 -1.90 -10.09
N VAL A 41 4.90 -2.86 -9.56
CA VAL A 41 3.45 -2.80 -9.40
C VAL A 41 3.12 -2.74 -7.91
N THR A 42 2.49 -1.64 -7.49
CA THR A 42 1.93 -1.52 -6.13
C THR A 42 0.48 -1.98 -6.18
N THR A 43 0.16 -3.04 -5.45
CA THR A 43 -1.14 -3.71 -5.51
C THR A 43 -2.24 -2.94 -4.81
N LYS A 44 -3.49 -3.36 -5.00
CA LYS A 44 -4.61 -2.98 -4.13
C LYS A 44 -4.28 -3.32 -2.68
N GLY A 45 -4.77 -2.50 -1.75
CA GLY A 45 -4.64 -2.79 -0.32
C GLY A 45 -5.22 -4.16 0.03
N VAL A 46 -4.46 -4.95 0.78
CA VAL A 46 -4.82 -6.30 1.20
C VAL A 46 -4.95 -6.30 2.73
N ALA A 47 -6.07 -6.85 3.22
CA ALA A 47 -6.36 -7.03 4.63
C ALA A 47 -6.22 -8.51 5.05
N ASN A 48 -6.25 -8.76 6.35
CA ASN A 48 -6.18 -10.11 6.91
C ASN A 48 -7.37 -11.01 6.48
N VAL A 49 -8.54 -10.40 6.27
CA VAL A 49 -9.76 -11.06 5.79
C VAL A 49 -10.34 -10.31 4.58
N PRO A 50 -11.25 -10.92 3.80
CA PRO A 50 -11.92 -10.23 2.71
C PRO A 50 -12.77 -9.06 3.21
N TRP A 51 -12.61 -7.87 2.58
CA TRP A 51 -13.46 -6.72 2.83
C TRP A 51 -14.36 -6.46 1.63
N PRO A 52 -15.69 -6.40 1.79
CA PRO A 52 -16.63 -6.17 0.68
C PRO A 52 -16.61 -4.72 0.18
N GLY A 53 -16.04 -3.80 0.96
CA GLY A 53 -16.13 -2.37 0.71
C GLY A 53 -17.51 -1.80 1.05
N ASN A 54 -17.73 -0.55 0.66
CA ASN A 54 -18.99 0.15 0.91
C ASN A 54 -20.09 -0.34 -0.04
N PRO A 55 -21.38 -0.21 0.34
CA PRO A 55 -22.52 -0.42 -0.55
C PRO A 55 -22.46 0.53 -1.77
N THR A 56 -23.05 0.09 -2.88
CA THR A 56 -23.25 0.95 -4.06
C THR A 56 -24.47 1.87 -3.87
N PRO A 57 -24.49 3.07 -4.51
CA PRO A 57 -23.47 3.64 -5.41
C PRO A 57 -22.28 4.17 -4.62
N ARG A 58 -21.06 3.90 -5.10
CA ARG A 58 -19.81 4.30 -4.41
C ARG A 58 -18.81 5.02 -5.31
N VAL A 59 -19.27 5.41 -6.48
CA VAL A 59 -18.54 6.25 -7.44
C VAL A 59 -19.53 7.28 -7.98
N ALA A 60 -19.11 8.53 -8.09
CA ALA A 60 -19.89 9.61 -8.67
C ALA A 60 -18.99 10.54 -9.49
N GLU A 61 -19.43 10.89 -10.69
CA GLU A 61 -18.79 11.92 -11.49
C GLU A 61 -19.07 13.31 -10.90
N VAL A 62 -18.07 14.17 -10.96
CA VAL A 62 -18.16 15.59 -10.59
C VAL A 62 -17.50 16.43 -11.65
N TYR A 63 -17.74 17.76 -11.64
CA TYR A 63 -17.11 18.65 -12.61
C TYR A 63 -15.58 18.54 -12.53
N GLY A 64 -14.98 18.03 -13.62
CA GLY A 64 -13.54 17.88 -13.74
C GLY A 64 -12.92 16.72 -12.95
N GLY A 65 -13.72 15.74 -12.53
CA GLY A 65 -13.18 14.59 -11.78
C GLY A 65 -14.21 13.54 -11.38
N MET A 66 -13.80 12.71 -10.42
CA MET A 66 -14.61 11.63 -9.90
C MET A 66 -14.40 11.52 -8.38
N MET A 67 -15.48 11.39 -7.63
CA MET A 67 -15.45 11.02 -6.21
C MET A 67 -15.69 9.51 -6.06
N ASN A 68 -15.04 8.92 -5.08
CA ASN A 68 -15.29 7.53 -4.74
C ASN A 68 -15.34 7.31 -3.22
N ALA A 69 -16.07 6.28 -2.83
CA ALA A 69 -16.12 5.74 -1.47
C ALA A 69 -16.08 4.21 -1.56
N ILE A 70 -15.03 3.67 -2.16
CA ILE A 70 -14.89 2.22 -2.42
C ILE A 70 -14.86 1.41 -1.12
N GLY A 71 -14.25 1.97 -0.04
CA GLY A 71 -14.19 1.29 1.26
C GLY A 71 -13.18 0.14 1.27
N LEU A 72 -12.03 0.30 0.62
CA LEU A 72 -10.93 -0.68 0.62
C LEU A 72 -11.33 -2.12 0.24
N GLN A 73 -12.30 -2.29 -0.65
CA GLN A 73 -12.67 -3.63 -1.14
C GLN A 73 -11.43 -4.42 -1.56
N ASN A 74 -11.25 -5.60 -1.00
CA ASN A 74 -10.12 -6.48 -1.30
C ASN A 74 -10.45 -7.95 -0.99
N PRO A 75 -9.71 -8.91 -1.57
CA PRO A 75 -9.99 -10.33 -1.46
C PRO A 75 -9.54 -10.96 -0.13
N GLY A 76 -8.82 -10.22 0.72
CA GLY A 76 -8.10 -10.76 1.87
C GLY A 76 -6.81 -11.47 1.48
N ILE A 77 -5.92 -11.66 2.48
CA ILE A 77 -4.55 -12.16 2.27
C ILE A 77 -4.50 -13.56 1.68
N ASP A 78 -5.38 -14.46 2.08
CA ASP A 78 -5.34 -15.85 1.62
C ASP A 78 -5.60 -16.00 0.12
N LEU A 79 -6.62 -15.30 -0.41
CA LEU A 79 -6.90 -15.32 -1.84
C LEU A 79 -5.85 -14.53 -2.61
N PHE A 80 -5.36 -13.43 -2.06
CA PHE A 80 -4.30 -12.63 -2.65
C PHE A 80 -3.02 -13.46 -2.88
N CYS A 81 -2.55 -14.20 -1.88
CA CYS A 81 -1.38 -15.07 -2.01
C CYS A 81 -1.58 -16.19 -3.04
N LYS A 82 -2.80 -16.74 -3.14
CA LYS A 82 -3.11 -17.85 -4.06
C LYS A 82 -3.36 -17.41 -5.50
N ARG A 83 -3.82 -16.19 -5.74
CA ARG A 83 -4.23 -15.71 -7.06
C ARG A 83 -3.33 -14.58 -7.57
N ASP A 84 -3.22 -13.48 -6.80
CA ASP A 84 -2.62 -12.24 -7.31
C ASP A 84 -1.09 -12.31 -7.36
N ILE A 85 -0.44 -12.89 -6.35
CA ILE A 85 1.02 -13.05 -6.35
C ILE A 85 1.47 -13.97 -7.51
N PRO A 86 0.92 -15.19 -7.71
CA PRO A 86 1.28 -16.04 -8.85
C PRO A 86 1.02 -15.36 -10.20
N TYR A 87 -0.05 -14.58 -10.33
CA TYR A 87 -0.31 -13.81 -11.54
C TYR A 87 0.80 -12.79 -11.82
N LEU A 88 1.15 -11.95 -10.84
CA LEU A 88 2.19 -10.94 -10.99
C LEU A 88 3.58 -11.53 -11.24
N LYS A 89 3.86 -12.71 -10.74
CA LYS A 89 5.13 -13.43 -10.97
C LYS A 89 5.36 -13.85 -12.43
N ASN A 90 4.36 -13.77 -13.30
CA ASN A 90 4.54 -13.99 -14.73
C ASN A 90 5.19 -12.78 -15.44
N TYR A 91 5.37 -11.65 -14.76
CA TYR A 91 5.89 -10.42 -15.34
C TYR A 91 7.24 -10.06 -14.72
N ASP A 92 8.11 -9.46 -15.53
CA ASP A 92 9.37 -8.88 -15.07
C ASP A 92 9.12 -7.48 -14.48
N THR A 93 8.56 -7.43 -13.28
CA THR A 93 8.28 -6.22 -12.50
C THR A 93 8.44 -6.53 -11.01
N LYS A 94 8.74 -5.52 -10.20
CA LYS A 94 8.78 -5.69 -8.75
C LYS A 94 7.36 -5.69 -8.18
N ILE A 95 7.12 -6.53 -7.18
CA ILE A 95 5.83 -6.66 -6.53
C ILE A 95 5.89 -5.93 -5.19
N ILE A 96 5.12 -4.86 -5.07
CA ILE A 96 4.93 -4.10 -3.82
C ILE A 96 3.52 -4.39 -3.32
N VAL A 97 3.39 -5.10 -2.20
CA VAL A 97 2.08 -5.39 -1.63
C VAL A 97 1.65 -4.26 -0.71
N ASN A 98 0.53 -3.60 -1.04
CA ASN A 98 -0.06 -2.61 -0.16
C ASN A 98 -0.84 -3.33 0.95
N VAL A 99 -0.46 -3.09 2.20
CA VAL A 99 -1.03 -3.71 3.40
C VAL A 99 -1.96 -2.72 4.08
N CYS A 100 -3.16 -3.16 4.42
CA CYS A 100 -4.13 -2.35 5.16
C CYS A 100 -4.74 -3.14 6.33
N GLY A 101 -5.20 -2.40 7.35
CA GLY A 101 -5.85 -2.93 8.54
C GLY A 101 -6.65 -1.85 9.26
N HIS A 102 -7.57 -2.25 10.13
CA HIS A 102 -8.33 -1.35 11.02
C HIS A 102 -7.68 -1.25 12.41
N ALA A 103 -6.82 -2.22 12.76
CA ALA A 103 -6.11 -2.30 14.03
C ALA A 103 -4.66 -2.74 13.79
N PRO A 104 -3.71 -2.41 14.68
CA PRO A 104 -2.31 -2.81 14.56
C PRO A 104 -2.13 -4.32 14.33
N GLU A 105 -2.92 -5.13 15.03
CA GLU A 105 -2.86 -6.59 14.97
C GLU A 105 -3.16 -7.11 13.56
N GLU A 106 -4.09 -6.48 12.85
CA GLU A 106 -4.44 -6.86 11.47
C GLU A 106 -3.28 -6.59 10.51
N TYR A 107 -2.56 -5.46 10.68
CA TYR A 107 -1.34 -5.20 9.90
C TYR A 107 -0.27 -6.26 10.16
N LEU A 108 -0.04 -6.59 11.44
CA LEU A 108 0.97 -7.59 11.83
C LEU A 108 0.63 -8.96 11.24
N GLU A 109 -0.64 -9.39 11.30
CA GLU A 109 -1.10 -10.65 10.71
C GLU A 109 -0.84 -10.71 9.19
N VAL A 110 -1.16 -9.64 8.46
CA VAL A 110 -0.92 -9.59 7.01
C VAL A 110 0.58 -9.61 6.70
N VAL A 111 1.39 -8.84 7.43
CA VAL A 111 2.85 -8.80 7.25
C VAL A 111 3.49 -10.15 7.54
N GLU A 112 3.07 -10.83 8.61
CA GLU A 112 3.55 -12.16 8.96
C GLU A 112 3.22 -13.18 7.85
N ARG A 113 1.99 -13.13 7.31
CA ARG A 113 1.58 -13.97 6.18
C ARG A 113 2.37 -13.71 4.90
N LEU A 114 2.78 -12.46 4.66
CA LEU A 114 3.58 -12.07 3.49
C LEU A 114 5.07 -12.35 3.63
N ALA A 115 5.56 -12.57 4.85
CA ALA A 115 7.00 -12.69 5.11
C ALA A 115 7.70 -13.78 4.30
N ASP A 116 7.00 -14.88 3.98
CA ASP A 116 7.53 -16.01 3.21
C ASP A 116 7.05 -16.02 1.74
N GLU A 117 6.26 -15.02 1.34
CA GLU A 117 5.78 -14.92 -0.03
C GLU A 117 6.83 -14.27 -0.96
N PRO A 118 6.86 -14.64 -2.25
CA PRO A 118 7.86 -14.15 -3.20
C PRO A 118 7.52 -12.74 -3.72
N ILE A 119 7.43 -11.78 -2.81
CA ILE A 119 7.22 -10.35 -3.06
C ILE A 119 8.51 -9.57 -2.82
N ASP A 120 8.63 -8.37 -3.38
CA ASP A 120 9.85 -7.58 -3.27
C ASP A 120 9.81 -6.57 -2.12
N MET A 121 8.66 -5.96 -1.83
CA MET A 121 8.48 -4.94 -0.78
C MET A 121 7.04 -4.95 -0.26
N MET A 122 6.84 -4.36 0.93
CA MET A 122 5.51 -4.08 1.50
C MET A 122 5.29 -2.59 1.65
N GLU A 123 4.14 -2.07 1.18
CA GLU A 123 3.70 -0.70 1.42
C GLU A 123 2.62 -0.70 2.50
N ILE A 124 2.94 -0.19 3.68
CA ILE A 124 2.04 -0.15 4.83
C ILE A 124 1.15 1.09 4.73
N ASN A 125 -0.13 0.87 4.51
CA ASN A 125 -1.09 1.94 4.22
C ASN A 125 -1.69 2.52 5.50
N ILE A 126 -1.10 3.56 6.04
CA ILE A 126 -1.63 4.35 7.16
C ILE A 126 -2.40 5.60 6.69
N SER A 127 -2.63 5.73 5.37
CA SER A 127 -3.26 6.92 4.77
C SER A 127 -4.79 6.87 4.75
N CYS A 128 -5.41 5.75 5.14
CA CYS A 128 -6.84 5.55 5.00
C CYS A 128 -7.61 6.07 6.21
N PRO A 129 -8.59 6.99 6.04
CA PRO A 129 -9.36 7.55 7.15
C PRO A 129 -10.47 6.63 7.68
N ASN A 130 -10.66 5.46 7.07
CA ASN A 130 -11.77 4.54 7.37
C ASN A 130 -11.48 3.64 8.58
N VAL A 131 -11.06 4.22 9.69
CA VAL A 131 -11.00 3.52 10.97
C VAL A 131 -12.22 3.95 11.77
N ASN A 132 -12.99 2.95 12.25
CA ASN A 132 -14.21 3.16 13.04
C ASN A 132 -14.03 4.24 14.10
N ALA A 133 -15.09 5.04 14.31
CA ALA A 133 -15.17 6.12 15.26
C ALA A 133 -14.59 5.73 16.63
N GLY A 134 -13.47 6.35 17.01
CA GLY A 134 -12.81 6.15 18.31
C GLY A 134 -11.29 5.99 18.27
N PHE A 135 -10.72 5.63 17.15
CA PHE A 135 -9.27 5.67 16.95
C PHE A 135 -8.92 6.84 16.03
N LEU A 136 -8.04 7.72 16.49
CA LEU A 136 -7.34 8.67 15.63
C LEU A 136 -6.76 7.88 14.45
N ALA A 137 -6.94 8.38 13.23
CA ALA A 137 -6.37 7.74 12.05
C ALA A 137 -4.87 7.51 12.33
N PHE A 138 -4.42 6.24 12.31
CA PHE A 138 -3.06 5.85 12.70
C PHE A 138 -1.98 6.74 12.09
N GLY A 139 -2.20 7.21 10.87
CA GLY A 139 -1.27 8.05 10.16
C GLY A 139 -1.24 9.52 10.59
N GLN A 140 -2.02 9.95 11.58
CA GLN A 140 -2.08 11.35 12.03
C GLN A 140 -1.32 11.59 13.35
N ASP A 141 -0.92 10.54 14.05
CA ASP A 141 -0.18 10.61 15.30
C ASP A 141 1.23 10.00 15.13
N ALA A 142 2.26 10.84 15.31
CA ALA A 142 3.64 10.44 15.11
C ALA A 142 4.06 9.27 16.00
N LYS A 143 3.62 9.24 17.26
CA LYS A 143 3.95 8.18 18.21
C LYS A 143 3.36 6.84 17.76
N HIS A 144 2.10 6.83 17.35
CA HIS A 144 1.45 5.62 16.84
C HIS A 144 2.12 5.13 15.54
N VAL A 145 2.54 6.04 14.65
CA VAL A 145 3.28 5.68 13.43
C VAL A 145 4.62 5.04 13.76
N GLU A 146 5.39 5.60 14.68
CA GLU A 146 6.66 5.05 15.13
C GLU A 146 6.47 3.65 15.74
N GLU A 147 5.53 3.51 16.67
CA GLU A 147 5.25 2.25 17.37
C GLU A 147 4.80 1.16 16.39
N LEU A 148 3.84 1.43 15.51
CA LEU A 148 3.36 0.48 14.51
C LEU A 148 4.48 0.08 13.54
N THR A 149 5.24 1.06 13.04
CA THR A 149 6.39 0.81 12.16
C THR A 149 7.40 -0.10 12.83
N GLY A 150 7.74 0.17 14.10
CA GLY A 150 8.67 -0.65 14.88
C GLY A 150 8.18 -2.08 15.13
N GLN A 151 6.87 -2.27 15.31
CA GLN A 151 6.28 -3.61 15.45
C GLN A 151 6.36 -4.37 14.13
N ILE A 152 5.97 -3.75 13.02
CA ILE A 152 6.03 -4.35 11.69
C ILE A 152 7.47 -4.71 11.32
N LYS A 153 8.42 -3.80 11.56
CA LYS A 153 9.84 -4.02 11.22
C LYS A 153 10.47 -5.24 11.89
N LYS A 154 9.97 -5.62 13.06
CA LYS A 154 10.46 -6.81 13.79
C LYS A 154 10.10 -8.13 13.11
N ILE A 155 9.02 -8.16 12.34
CA ILE A 155 8.49 -9.38 11.70
C ILE A 155 8.64 -9.38 10.19
N ALA A 156 8.70 -8.20 9.55
CA ALA A 156 8.87 -8.07 8.12
C ALA A 156 10.25 -8.59 7.67
N LYS A 157 10.27 -9.44 6.65
CA LYS A 157 11.51 -9.91 6.00
C LYS A 157 11.88 -9.04 4.79
N GLN A 158 10.88 -8.46 4.13
CA GLN A 158 11.06 -7.55 3.00
C GLN A 158 11.17 -6.10 3.49
N PRO A 159 11.78 -5.20 2.70
CA PRO A 159 11.77 -3.78 2.98
C PRO A 159 10.34 -3.23 3.09
N ILE A 160 10.11 -2.31 4.03
CA ILE A 160 8.82 -1.68 4.27
C ILE A 160 8.82 -0.22 3.85
N ILE A 161 7.76 0.17 3.15
CA ILE A 161 7.46 1.53 2.74
C ILE A 161 6.28 2.01 3.58
N MET A 162 6.41 3.11 4.33
CA MET A 162 5.27 3.68 5.03
C MET A 162 4.53 4.66 4.12
N LYS A 163 3.28 4.33 3.75
CA LYS A 163 2.43 5.22 2.95
C LYS A 163 1.70 6.20 3.85
N LEU A 164 2.16 7.45 3.81
CA LEU A 164 1.70 8.52 4.69
C LEU A 164 0.38 9.15 4.20
N THR A 165 -0.39 9.70 5.14
CA THR A 165 -1.57 10.52 4.83
C THR A 165 -1.17 11.98 4.61
N PRO A 166 -1.78 12.69 3.62
CA PRO A 166 -1.60 14.13 3.48
C PRO A 166 -2.44 14.94 4.48
N ASN A 167 -3.31 14.30 5.26
CA ASN A 167 -4.29 14.94 6.15
C ASN A 167 -3.68 15.20 7.54
N VAL A 168 -2.53 15.85 7.57
CA VAL A 168 -1.78 16.22 8.77
C VAL A 168 -1.29 17.66 8.65
N THR A 169 -1.00 18.31 9.78
CA THR A 169 -0.49 19.68 9.80
C THR A 169 0.95 19.76 9.28
N ASP A 170 1.79 18.81 9.70
CA ASP A 170 3.18 18.69 9.25
C ASP A 170 3.50 17.23 8.92
N ILE A 171 3.62 16.94 7.63
CA ILE A 171 3.93 15.60 7.15
C ILE A 171 5.37 15.18 7.47
N THR A 172 6.25 16.14 7.73
CA THR A 172 7.66 15.84 8.06
C THR A 172 7.78 15.20 9.43
N GLU A 173 6.90 15.53 10.36
CA GLU A 173 6.81 14.91 11.68
C GLU A 173 6.45 13.42 11.55
N ILE A 174 5.44 13.12 10.74
CA ILE A 174 5.01 11.73 10.50
C ILE A 174 6.08 10.94 9.74
N ALA A 175 6.75 11.56 8.76
CA ALA A 175 7.84 10.90 8.03
C ALA A 175 9.02 10.55 8.95
N LYS A 176 9.40 11.45 9.85
CA LYS A 176 10.46 11.20 10.86
C LYS A 176 10.07 10.11 11.84
N ALA A 177 8.80 10.04 12.24
CA ALA A 177 8.30 8.98 13.09
C ALA A 177 8.36 7.60 12.39
N ALA A 178 7.99 7.55 11.11
CA ALA A 178 8.15 6.33 10.31
C ALA A 178 9.62 5.90 10.20
N GLU A 179 10.53 6.84 9.96
CA GLU A 179 11.99 6.59 9.93
C GLU A 179 12.50 6.11 11.29
N ALA A 180 12.10 6.75 12.39
CA ALA A 180 12.47 6.35 13.75
C ALA A 180 11.98 4.94 14.10
N GLY A 181 10.79 4.55 13.62
CA GLY A 181 10.26 3.20 13.72
C GLY A 181 10.99 2.17 12.86
N GLY A 182 11.87 2.60 11.94
CA GLY A 182 12.70 1.73 11.11
C GLY A 182 12.14 1.46 9.72
N ALA A 183 11.26 2.33 9.18
CA ALA A 183 10.83 2.26 7.79
C ALA A 183 12.04 2.37 6.84
N ASP A 184 12.05 1.57 5.78
CA ASP A 184 13.11 1.58 4.77
C ASP A 184 12.87 2.68 3.71
N ALA A 185 11.59 3.09 3.55
CA ALA A 185 11.18 4.18 2.66
C ALA A 185 9.83 4.76 3.10
N VAL A 186 9.46 5.89 2.51
CA VAL A 186 8.12 6.47 2.63
C VAL A 186 7.50 6.70 1.26
N SER A 187 6.18 6.57 1.14
CA SER A 187 5.44 6.96 -0.04
C SER A 187 4.46 8.09 0.27
N LEU A 188 4.45 9.08 -0.61
CA LEU A 188 3.66 10.29 -0.50
C LEU A 188 2.89 10.51 -1.79
N LYS A 189 1.61 10.86 -1.66
CA LYS A 189 0.81 11.22 -2.83
C LYS A 189 0.81 12.74 -3.03
N ILE A 190 1.22 13.17 -4.22
CA ILE A 190 1.08 14.55 -4.66
C ILE A 190 -0.28 14.71 -5.35
N GLY A 191 -1.00 15.76 -4.99
CA GLY A 191 -2.34 16.06 -5.51
C GLY A 191 -3.45 15.63 -4.55
N ARG A 192 -4.65 16.16 -4.79
CA ARG A 192 -5.81 15.84 -3.94
C ARG A 192 -6.36 14.47 -4.28
N ALA A 193 -6.23 13.53 -3.35
CA ALA A 193 -7.21 12.48 -3.24
C ALA A 193 -8.37 13.06 -2.44
N HIS A 194 -9.49 13.34 -3.08
CA HIS A 194 -10.73 13.55 -2.35
C HIS A 194 -11.27 12.15 -2.01
N VAL A 195 -11.24 11.85 -0.74
CA VAL A 195 -11.94 10.71 -0.16
C VAL A 195 -13.18 11.27 0.51
#